data_c04b5d958dfe9e29834d599e9e884e42
#
_entry.id   c04b5d958dfe9e29834d599e9e884e42
#
_cell.length_a   1.000
_cell.length_b   1.000
_cell.length_c   1.000
_cell.angle_alpha   90.00
_cell.angle_beta   90.00
_cell.angle_gamma   90.00
#
_symmetry.space_group_name_H-M   'P 1'
#
loop_
_entity.id
_entity.type
_entity.pdbx_description
1 polymer ?
#
loop_
_entity_poly.entity_id
_entity_poly.type
_entity_poly.pdbx_seq_one_letter_code
_entity_poly.pdbx_strand_id
1 'polypeptide(L)'
;MSTFIKIAWRNIARSPARSLITISAIAIGLCSLIFLKGFVNGADQQMAENYTDLLIGHIQIHRTGFQKSMSIEKSMGNLEAILAKLRKIPEVTAFSQRIKDFALISSPESSAGILLLGVDPVSEKNVSTIHRRLCKGEFLKKDDDTKILIGAQLSDNLKAGLGDKVVIMSQAADGSVAAAAYEVAGIIETGAEEIDKNLALITLKAAQDLLVLDSKVSEIVVKLGSLNEVNKATKLLTNKIDQAKYEVLNWKEISPQVYQWLQFDAVFTNIILFVVLIVVATGILNTILM
;
A
#
# COMPACT_ATOMS: atom_id res chain seq x y z
N MET A 1 47.58 -8.96 -29.24
CA MET A 1 46.15 -8.52 -29.17
C MET A 1 45.71 -7.74 -30.41
N SER A 2 46.56 -6.92 -31.07
CA SER A 2 46.15 -6.12 -32.24
C SER A 2 45.85 -6.93 -33.50
N THR A 3 46.49 -8.09 -33.72
CA THR A 3 46.32 -8.91 -34.91
C THR A 3 44.94 -9.62 -34.96
N PHE A 4 44.48 -10.12 -33.82
CA PHE A 4 43.17 -10.77 -33.73
C PHE A 4 42.04 -9.76 -33.95
N ILE A 5 42.16 -8.54 -33.43
CA ILE A 5 41.20 -7.46 -33.64
C ILE A 5 41.15 -7.05 -35.11
N LYS A 6 42.31 -6.94 -35.78
CA LYS A 6 42.37 -6.65 -37.23
C LYS A 6 41.72 -7.74 -38.08
N ILE A 7 41.92 -9.02 -37.75
CA ILE A 7 41.31 -10.14 -38.46
C ILE A 7 39.78 -10.14 -38.24
N ALA A 8 39.33 -9.92 -36.98
CA ALA A 8 37.90 -9.84 -36.65
C ALA A 8 37.21 -8.69 -37.41
N TRP A 9 37.80 -7.49 -37.43
CA TRP A 9 37.28 -6.34 -38.17
C TRP A 9 37.19 -6.60 -39.68
N ARG A 10 38.22 -7.25 -40.27
CA ARG A 10 38.22 -7.60 -41.69
C ARG A 10 37.17 -8.65 -42.04
N ASN A 11 36.86 -9.57 -41.12
CA ASN A 11 35.78 -10.55 -41.30
C ASN A 11 34.41 -9.91 -41.26
N ILE A 12 34.19 -8.97 -40.34
CA ILE A 12 32.93 -8.19 -40.25
C ILE A 12 32.71 -7.39 -41.54
N ALA A 13 33.77 -6.75 -42.08
CA ALA A 13 33.67 -5.94 -43.28
C ALA A 13 33.52 -6.78 -44.58
N ARG A 14 33.84 -8.07 -44.56
CA ARG A 14 33.80 -8.97 -45.75
C ARG A 14 32.35 -9.33 -46.17
N SER A 15 31.42 -9.35 -45.22
CA SER A 15 30.02 -9.64 -45.47
C SER A 15 29.09 -8.64 -44.76
N PRO A 16 28.99 -7.39 -45.29
CA PRO A 16 28.36 -6.30 -44.56
C PRO A 16 26.88 -6.55 -44.29
N ALA A 17 26.15 -7.18 -45.22
CA ALA A 17 24.73 -7.50 -45.02
C ALA A 17 24.51 -8.47 -43.85
N ARG A 18 25.32 -9.54 -43.77
CA ARG A 18 25.23 -10.51 -42.68
C ARG A 18 25.58 -9.86 -41.32
N SER A 19 26.67 -9.11 -41.32
CA SER A 19 27.11 -8.37 -40.09
C SER A 19 26.08 -7.37 -39.63
N LEU A 20 25.43 -6.64 -40.53
CA LEU A 20 24.38 -5.70 -40.22
C LEU A 20 23.14 -6.40 -39.60
N ILE A 21 22.69 -7.51 -40.18
CA ILE A 21 21.56 -8.29 -39.67
C ILE A 21 21.88 -8.80 -38.25
N THR A 22 23.08 -9.34 -38.05
CA THR A 22 23.46 -9.85 -36.71
C THR A 22 23.54 -8.73 -35.69
N ILE A 23 24.19 -7.61 -36.01
CA ILE A 23 24.29 -6.45 -35.11
C ILE A 23 22.89 -5.88 -34.80
N SER A 24 22.04 -5.75 -35.81
CA SER A 24 20.66 -5.27 -35.62
C SER A 24 19.86 -6.21 -34.73
N ALA A 25 19.97 -7.53 -34.93
CA ALA A 25 19.27 -8.52 -34.09
C ALA A 25 19.75 -8.44 -32.64
N ILE A 26 21.05 -8.31 -32.39
CA ILE A 26 21.60 -8.13 -31.04
C ILE A 26 21.13 -6.82 -30.42
N ALA A 27 21.20 -5.73 -31.17
CA ALA A 27 20.81 -4.41 -30.69
C ALA A 27 19.32 -4.38 -30.32
N ILE A 28 18.44 -4.89 -31.19
CA ILE A 28 17.00 -4.95 -30.94
C ILE A 28 16.71 -5.86 -29.74
N GLY A 29 17.35 -7.05 -29.68
CA GLY A 29 17.18 -7.97 -28.56
C GLY A 29 17.59 -7.34 -27.23
N LEU A 30 18.75 -6.69 -27.17
CA LEU A 30 19.24 -6.02 -25.96
C LEU A 30 18.35 -4.83 -25.56
N CYS A 31 17.96 -3.99 -26.51
CA CYS A 31 17.05 -2.88 -26.27
C CYS A 31 15.69 -3.39 -25.71
N SER A 32 15.14 -4.46 -26.28
CA SER A 32 13.90 -5.07 -25.82
C SER A 32 14.01 -5.59 -24.39
N LEU A 33 15.12 -6.25 -24.05
CA LEU A 33 15.40 -6.75 -22.69
C LEU A 33 15.50 -5.61 -21.68
N ILE A 34 16.26 -4.56 -22.00
CA ILE A 34 16.43 -3.39 -21.11
C ILE A 34 15.10 -2.68 -20.93
N PHE A 35 14.35 -2.47 -22.03
CA PHE A 35 13.04 -1.83 -21.97
C PHE A 35 12.05 -2.64 -21.12
N LEU A 36 11.92 -3.93 -21.37
CA LEU A 36 11.02 -4.81 -20.62
C LEU A 36 11.36 -4.80 -19.12
N LYS A 37 12.65 -4.95 -18.78
CA LYS A 37 13.08 -4.93 -17.37
C LYS A 37 12.79 -3.59 -16.69
N GLY A 38 13.06 -2.48 -17.38
CA GLY A 38 12.76 -1.14 -16.88
C GLY A 38 11.27 -0.92 -16.69
N PHE A 39 10.46 -1.35 -17.65
CA PHE A 39 9.00 -1.24 -17.61
C PHE A 39 8.40 -2.03 -16.44
N VAL A 40 8.77 -3.30 -16.29
CA VAL A 40 8.26 -4.14 -15.19
C VAL A 40 8.69 -3.60 -13.83
N ASN A 41 9.96 -3.26 -13.65
CA ASN A 41 10.42 -2.68 -12.38
C ASN A 41 9.67 -1.37 -12.04
N GLY A 42 9.40 -0.53 -13.05
CA GLY A 42 8.63 0.71 -12.86
C GLY A 42 7.17 0.43 -12.48
N ALA A 43 6.54 -0.55 -13.11
CA ALA A 43 5.18 -0.97 -12.80
C ALA A 43 5.07 -1.55 -11.38
N ASP A 44 6.00 -2.43 -10.99
CA ASP A 44 6.06 -3.01 -9.65
C ASP A 44 6.23 -1.93 -8.56
N GLN A 45 7.14 -0.98 -8.80
CA GLN A 45 7.34 0.13 -7.87
C GLN A 45 6.07 0.98 -7.75
N GLN A 46 5.47 1.35 -8.88
CA GLN A 46 4.24 2.16 -8.90
C GLN A 46 3.08 1.43 -8.20
N MET A 47 2.97 0.11 -8.38
CA MET A 47 1.98 -0.71 -7.71
C MET A 47 2.20 -0.72 -6.19
N ALA A 48 3.44 -0.92 -5.73
CA ALA A 48 3.77 -0.88 -4.32
C ALA A 48 3.49 0.50 -3.70
N GLU A 49 3.83 1.59 -4.41
CA GLU A 49 3.56 2.96 -3.98
C GLU A 49 2.04 3.23 -3.91
N ASN A 50 1.29 2.89 -4.94
CA ASN A 50 -0.16 3.07 -4.95
C ASN A 50 -0.84 2.29 -3.82
N TYR A 51 -0.38 1.07 -3.55
CA TYR A 51 -0.94 0.22 -2.51
C TYR A 51 -0.64 0.77 -1.10
N THR A 52 0.60 1.20 -0.86
CA THR A 52 0.99 1.77 0.43
C THR A 52 0.41 3.15 0.66
N ASP A 53 0.38 3.99 -0.37
CA ASP A 53 -0.14 5.35 -0.28
C ASP A 53 -1.66 5.41 -0.17
N LEU A 54 -2.39 4.38 -0.64
CA LEU A 54 -3.84 4.39 -0.56
C LEU A 54 -4.33 4.37 0.89
N LEU A 55 -3.83 3.43 1.70
CA LEU A 55 -4.36 3.20 3.05
C LEU A 55 -3.32 2.73 4.06
N ILE A 56 -2.38 1.85 3.67
CA ILE A 56 -1.54 1.09 4.60
C ILE A 56 -0.41 1.92 5.18
N GLY A 57 0.12 2.88 4.41
CA GLY A 57 1.35 3.57 4.73
C GLY A 57 2.60 2.71 4.51
N HIS A 58 3.76 3.24 4.84
CA HIS A 58 5.04 2.58 4.64
C HIS A 58 5.45 1.72 5.85
N ILE A 59 5.15 2.21 7.06
CA ILE A 59 5.43 1.55 8.33
C ILE A 59 4.22 1.75 9.24
N GLN A 60 3.89 0.75 10.02
CA GLN A 60 2.88 0.84 11.08
C GLN A 60 3.49 0.46 12.42
N ILE A 61 3.03 1.15 13.46
CA ILE A 61 3.39 0.88 14.85
C ILE A 61 2.13 0.47 15.58
N HIS A 62 2.16 -0.71 16.18
CA HIS A 62 1.05 -1.28 16.93
C HIS A 62 1.50 -1.71 18.32
N ARG A 63 0.56 -1.98 19.19
CA ARG A 63 0.83 -2.81 20.37
C ARG A 63 1.14 -4.23 19.94
N THR A 64 2.14 -4.86 20.57
CA THR A 64 2.60 -6.21 20.22
C THR A 64 1.44 -7.20 20.13
N GLY A 65 1.34 -7.86 18.98
CA GLY A 65 0.32 -8.86 18.66
C GLY A 65 -1.01 -8.27 18.18
N PHE A 66 -1.14 -6.97 17.96
CA PHE A 66 -2.33 -6.35 17.37
C PHE A 66 -2.56 -6.87 15.95
N GLN A 67 -1.53 -6.90 15.11
CA GLN A 67 -1.63 -7.33 13.71
C GLN A 67 -2.20 -8.75 13.56
N LYS A 68 -2.01 -9.63 14.56
CA LYS A 68 -2.51 -11.02 14.50
C LYS A 68 -3.97 -11.16 14.89
N SER A 69 -4.47 -10.35 15.82
CA SER A 69 -5.82 -10.47 16.37
C SER A 69 -6.75 -9.33 15.98
N MET A 70 -6.20 -8.18 15.58
CA MET A 70 -6.91 -6.90 15.36
C MET A 70 -7.92 -6.58 16.48
N SER A 71 -7.57 -6.96 17.73
CA SER A 71 -8.43 -6.73 18.88
C SER A 71 -8.27 -5.31 19.40
N ILE A 72 -9.38 -4.63 19.60
CA ILE A 72 -9.43 -3.25 20.12
C ILE A 72 -8.83 -3.13 21.54
N GLU A 73 -8.82 -4.21 22.33
CA GLU A 73 -8.16 -4.28 23.64
C GLU A 73 -6.64 -4.02 23.58
N LYS A 74 -6.03 -4.26 22.39
CA LYS A 74 -4.62 -3.98 22.13
C LYS A 74 -4.37 -2.56 21.64
N SER A 75 -5.25 -1.63 21.98
CA SER A 75 -5.05 -0.22 21.69
C SER A 75 -3.91 0.36 22.53
N MET A 76 -3.29 1.43 21.99
CA MET A 76 -2.12 2.11 22.55
C MET A 76 -2.51 3.46 23.12
N GLY A 77 -2.05 3.78 24.33
CA GLY A 77 -2.13 5.10 24.97
C GLY A 77 -0.74 5.67 25.22
N ASN A 78 -0.67 6.88 25.76
CA ASN A 78 0.56 7.59 26.10
C ASN A 78 1.56 7.69 24.94
N LEU A 79 1.08 8.10 23.77
CA LEU A 79 1.82 8.06 22.50
C LEU A 79 2.88 9.16 22.35
N GLU A 80 2.88 10.19 23.20
CA GLU A 80 3.76 11.37 23.07
C GLU A 80 5.24 11.00 22.90
N ALA A 81 5.71 10.00 23.65
CA ALA A 81 7.09 9.53 23.55
C ALA A 81 7.40 8.90 22.17
N ILE A 82 6.44 8.19 21.57
CA ILE A 82 6.58 7.58 20.24
C ILE A 82 6.54 8.67 19.18
N LEU A 83 5.56 9.57 19.26
CA LEU A 83 5.40 10.68 18.31
C LEU A 83 6.61 11.63 18.34
N ALA A 84 7.18 11.90 19.52
CA ALA A 84 8.40 12.68 19.65
C ALA A 84 9.62 12.00 18.99
N LYS A 85 9.69 10.66 19.03
CA LYS A 85 10.73 9.89 18.33
C LYS A 85 10.54 9.93 16.81
N LEU A 86 9.30 9.80 16.32
CA LEU A 86 8.97 9.88 14.90
C LEU A 86 9.37 11.23 14.29
N ARG A 87 9.08 12.33 14.99
CA ARG A 87 9.44 13.70 14.53
C ARG A 87 10.96 13.92 14.40
N LYS A 88 11.78 13.09 15.04
CA LYS A 88 13.27 13.18 15.01
C LYS A 88 13.91 12.32 13.92
N ILE A 89 13.14 11.60 13.13
CA ILE A 89 13.63 10.74 12.05
C ILE A 89 13.47 11.49 10.73
N PRO A 90 14.57 11.86 10.06
CA PRO A 90 14.51 12.69 8.84
C PRO A 90 13.75 12.03 7.69
N GLU A 91 13.77 10.69 7.61
CA GLU A 91 13.11 9.91 6.59
C GLU A 91 11.56 9.93 6.75
N VAL A 92 11.04 10.27 7.93
CA VAL A 92 9.60 10.35 8.20
C VAL A 92 9.05 11.69 7.69
N THR A 93 8.20 11.63 6.68
CA THR A 93 7.55 12.82 6.11
C THR A 93 6.23 13.17 6.80
N ALA A 94 5.46 12.15 7.20
CA ALA A 94 4.20 12.32 7.89
C ALA A 94 3.87 11.07 8.72
N PHE A 95 2.99 11.23 9.70
CA PHE A 95 2.37 10.13 10.42
C PHE A 95 0.94 10.49 10.83
N SER A 96 0.09 9.48 10.97
CA SER A 96 -1.30 9.61 11.40
C SER A 96 -1.61 8.55 12.46
N GLN A 97 -2.45 8.92 13.41
CA GLN A 97 -3.01 8.01 14.41
C GLN A 97 -4.34 7.48 13.91
N ARG A 98 -4.56 6.18 14.04
CA ARG A 98 -5.81 5.54 13.59
C ARG A 98 -6.36 4.57 14.62
N ILE A 99 -7.65 4.42 14.57
CA ILE A 99 -8.35 3.28 15.15
C ILE A 99 -8.81 2.40 13.99
N LYS A 100 -8.55 1.10 14.12
CA LYS A 100 -8.93 0.10 13.14
C LYS A 100 -9.69 -1.00 13.87
N ASP A 101 -10.90 -1.26 13.41
CA ASP A 101 -11.78 -2.24 14.03
C ASP A 101 -12.68 -2.91 12.98
N PHE A 102 -13.20 -4.09 13.28
CA PHE A 102 -14.23 -4.73 12.48
C PHE A 102 -15.59 -4.46 13.11
N ALA A 103 -16.50 -3.93 12.34
CA ALA A 103 -17.81 -3.54 12.78
C ALA A 103 -18.90 -4.05 11.82
N LEU A 104 -20.13 -3.99 12.27
CA LEU A 104 -21.31 -4.16 11.43
C LEU A 104 -21.87 -2.78 11.12
N ILE A 105 -22.13 -2.50 9.86
CA ILE A 105 -22.88 -1.32 9.42
C ILE A 105 -24.26 -1.74 8.92
N SER A 106 -25.29 -0.97 9.25
CA SER A 106 -26.67 -1.26 8.86
C SER A 106 -27.36 -0.01 8.35
N SER A 107 -28.12 -0.16 7.28
CA SER A 107 -29.14 0.76 6.80
C SER A 107 -30.54 0.19 7.09
N PRO A 108 -31.64 0.88 6.81
CA PRO A 108 -32.96 0.32 6.90
C PRO A 108 -33.22 -0.90 6.00
N GLU A 109 -32.43 -1.06 4.93
CA GLU A 109 -32.64 -2.10 3.91
C GLU A 109 -31.66 -3.27 4.00
N SER A 110 -30.44 -3.03 4.49
CA SER A 110 -29.36 -4.03 4.47
C SER A 110 -28.33 -3.84 5.57
N SER A 111 -27.50 -4.86 5.80
CA SER A 111 -26.36 -4.79 6.71
C SER A 111 -25.14 -5.47 6.11
N ALA A 112 -23.95 -4.99 6.48
CA ALA A 112 -22.66 -5.52 5.99
C ALA A 112 -21.59 -5.46 7.08
N GLY A 113 -20.65 -6.40 7.04
CA GLY A 113 -19.41 -6.32 7.83
C GLY A 113 -18.45 -5.32 7.19
N ILE A 114 -17.83 -4.47 8.00
CA ILE A 114 -16.94 -3.42 7.53
C ILE A 114 -15.63 -3.40 8.29
N LEU A 115 -14.61 -2.88 7.64
CA LEU A 115 -13.41 -2.36 8.26
C LEU A 115 -13.67 -0.88 8.60
N LEU A 116 -13.86 -0.62 9.87
CA LEU A 116 -14.03 0.73 10.39
C LEU A 116 -12.68 1.37 10.67
N LEU A 117 -12.44 2.54 10.07
CA LEU A 117 -11.26 3.35 10.34
C LEU A 117 -11.66 4.67 10.98
N GLY A 118 -11.19 4.89 12.21
CA GLY A 118 -11.20 6.20 12.86
C GLY A 118 -9.92 6.94 12.54
N VAL A 119 -10.00 8.07 11.84
CA VAL A 119 -8.84 8.83 11.37
C VAL A 119 -8.89 10.30 11.81
N ASP A 120 -7.73 10.89 12.06
CA ASP A 120 -7.65 12.35 12.15
C ASP A 120 -7.61 12.94 10.73
N PRO A 121 -8.64 13.66 10.27
CA PRO A 121 -8.76 14.09 8.89
C PRO A 121 -7.61 14.98 8.40
N VAL A 122 -6.93 15.67 9.31
CA VAL A 122 -5.82 16.59 8.96
C VAL A 122 -4.53 15.82 8.71
N SER A 123 -4.13 14.96 9.64
CA SER A 123 -2.91 14.16 9.50
C SER A 123 -3.07 13.06 8.44
N GLU A 124 -4.27 12.51 8.30
CA GLU A 124 -4.57 11.47 7.32
C GLU A 124 -4.30 11.90 5.88
N LYS A 125 -4.65 13.13 5.51
CA LYS A 125 -4.37 13.70 4.17
C LYS A 125 -2.89 13.73 3.80
N ASN A 126 -2.01 13.73 4.79
CA ASN A 126 -0.55 13.76 4.57
C ASN A 126 0.04 12.34 4.48
N VAL A 127 -0.67 11.34 5.00
CA VAL A 127 -0.19 9.94 5.08
C VAL A 127 -0.77 9.08 3.98
N SER A 128 -2.06 9.27 3.65
CA SER A 128 -2.75 8.48 2.64
C SER A 128 -3.38 9.32 1.53
N THR A 129 -3.66 8.66 0.42
CA THR A 129 -4.32 9.28 -0.74
C THR A 129 -5.83 9.03 -0.75
N ILE A 130 -6.38 8.44 0.32
CA ILE A 130 -7.79 8.09 0.42
C ILE A 130 -8.73 9.28 0.20
N HIS A 131 -8.33 10.47 0.67
CA HIS A 131 -9.08 11.71 0.48
C HIS A 131 -9.21 12.13 -1.00
N ARG A 132 -8.30 11.68 -1.88
CA ARG A 132 -8.33 11.93 -3.33
C ARG A 132 -9.23 10.95 -4.07
N ARG A 133 -9.70 9.91 -3.38
CA ARG A 133 -10.58 8.88 -3.91
C ARG A 133 -12.06 9.15 -3.64
N LEU A 134 -12.38 10.34 -3.16
CA LEU A 134 -13.75 10.77 -2.95
C LEU A 134 -14.43 10.98 -4.32
N CYS A 135 -15.48 10.22 -4.61
CA CYS A 135 -16.25 10.33 -5.85
C CYS A 135 -17.53 11.16 -5.68
N LYS A 136 -18.11 11.20 -4.46
CA LYS A 136 -19.30 12.01 -4.14
C LYS A 136 -19.19 12.56 -2.72
N GLY A 137 -19.74 13.75 -2.49
CA GLY A 137 -19.80 14.39 -1.16
C GLY A 137 -18.52 15.13 -0.77
N GLU A 138 -18.25 15.22 0.53
CA GLU A 138 -17.09 15.92 1.10
C GLU A 138 -16.29 14.98 2.02
N PHE A 139 -14.96 15.20 2.07
CA PHE A 139 -14.11 14.49 3.02
C PHE A 139 -14.35 15.02 4.44
N LEU A 140 -14.18 14.14 5.45
CA LEU A 140 -14.36 14.47 6.87
C LEU A 140 -13.56 15.72 7.27
N LYS A 141 -14.18 16.53 8.13
CA LYS A 141 -13.56 17.64 8.86
C LYS A 141 -13.35 17.22 10.32
N LYS A 142 -12.53 17.94 11.05
CA LYS A 142 -12.16 17.58 12.42
C LYS A 142 -13.34 17.44 13.39
N ASP A 143 -14.39 18.22 13.16
CA ASP A 143 -15.56 18.29 14.03
C ASP A 143 -16.76 17.49 13.49
N ASP A 144 -16.55 16.65 12.46
CA ASP A 144 -17.60 15.85 11.81
C ASP A 144 -17.83 14.51 12.55
N ASP A 145 -18.01 14.56 13.88
CA ASP A 145 -18.10 13.36 14.74
C ASP A 145 -19.37 12.50 14.52
N THR A 146 -20.34 13.00 13.76
CA THR A 146 -21.57 12.28 13.38
C THR A 146 -21.62 11.88 11.92
N LYS A 147 -20.54 12.10 11.18
CA LYS A 147 -20.45 11.83 9.75
C LYS A 147 -19.56 10.62 9.45
N ILE A 148 -19.87 9.95 8.33
CA ILE A 148 -19.16 8.78 7.85
C ILE A 148 -18.89 8.89 6.36
N LEU A 149 -17.73 8.36 5.93
CA LEU A 149 -17.45 8.07 4.53
C LEU A 149 -17.54 6.56 4.33
N ILE A 150 -18.14 6.12 3.25
CA ILE A 150 -18.29 4.70 2.91
C ILE A 150 -17.75 4.42 1.50
N GLY A 151 -17.31 3.19 1.27
CA GLY A 151 -16.89 2.75 -0.06
C GLY A 151 -18.07 2.71 -1.04
N ALA A 152 -17.81 2.89 -2.33
CA ALA A 152 -18.83 2.95 -3.37
C ALA A 152 -19.67 1.66 -3.44
N GLN A 153 -19.00 0.50 -3.43
CA GLN A 153 -19.70 -0.79 -3.43
C GLN A 153 -20.48 -1.04 -2.14
N LEU A 154 -19.99 -0.53 -1.00
CA LEU A 154 -20.70 -0.59 0.28
C LEU A 154 -21.96 0.28 0.25
N SER A 155 -21.90 1.48 -0.33
CA SER A 155 -23.04 2.36 -0.55
C SER A 155 -24.14 1.66 -1.37
N ASP A 156 -23.77 0.99 -2.46
CA ASP A 156 -24.69 0.24 -3.30
C ASP A 156 -25.33 -0.94 -2.54
N ASN A 157 -24.52 -1.69 -1.78
CA ASN A 157 -24.99 -2.84 -1.01
C ASN A 157 -25.96 -2.45 0.12
N LEU A 158 -25.69 -1.32 0.76
CA LEU A 158 -26.52 -0.78 1.82
C LEU A 158 -27.74 0.00 1.30
N LYS A 159 -27.73 0.33 0.00
CA LYS A 159 -28.67 1.29 -0.63
C LYS A 159 -28.74 2.61 0.15
N ALA A 160 -27.58 3.08 0.60
CA ALA A 160 -27.43 4.29 1.38
C ALA A 160 -26.53 5.27 0.61
N GLY A 161 -27.09 6.43 0.24
CA GLY A 161 -26.42 7.52 -0.46
C GLY A 161 -26.03 8.67 0.46
N LEU A 162 -25.63 9.81 -0.14
CA LEU A 162 -25.31 11.03 0.61
C LEU A 162 -26.51 11.53 1.42
N GLY A 163 -26.27 11.86 2.70
CA GLY A 163 -27.28 12.36 3.63
C GLY A 163 -28.09 11.25 4.33
N ASP A 164 -27.99 10.00 3.86
CA ASP A 164 -28.68 8.89 4.53
C ASP A 164 -28.00 8.53 5.84
N LYS A 165 -28.77 7.98 6.77
CA LYS A 165 -28.28 7.53 8.07
C LYS A 165 -28.00 6.05 8.06
N VAL A 166 -26.83 5.70 8.58
CA VAL A 166 -26.39 4.32 8.82
C VAL A 166 -26.03 4.14 10.28
N VAL A 167 -26.18 2.93 10.79
CA VAL A 167 -25.83 2.59 12.18
C VAL A 167 -24.62 1.67 12.16
N ILE A 168 -23.58 2.02 12.91
CA ILE A 168 -22.43 1.14 13.16
C ILE A 168 -22.64 0.46 14.51
N MET A 169 -22.37 -0.84 14.54
CA MET A 169 -22.34 -1.66 15.74
C MET A 169 -21.01 -2.40 15.83
N SER A 170 -20.37 -2.34 17.00
CA SER A 170 -19.14 -3.09 17.30
C SER A 170 -19.08 -3.43 18.78
N GLN A 171 -18.04 -4.12 19.20
CA GLN A 171 -17.73 -4.38 20.60
C GLN A 171 -16.75 -3.30 21.09
N ALA A 172 -17.14 -2.57 22.13
CA ALA A 172 -16.26 -1.59 22.77
C ALA A 172 -15.14 -2.25 23.58
N ALA A 173 -14.12 -1.47 23.93
CA ALA A 173 -12.95 -1.97 24.66
C ALA A 173 -13.28 -2.45 26.10
N ASP A 174 -14.39 -2.03 26.66
CA ASP A 174 -14.93 -2.51 27.96
C ASP A 174 -15.80 -3.79 27.83
N GLY A 175 -15.93 -4.32 26.62
CA GLY A 175 -16.73 -5.51 26.31
C GLY A 175 -18.22 -5.22 26.07
N SER A 176 -18.67 -4.00 26.20
CA SER A 176 -20.06 -3.60 25.91
C SER A 176 -20.34 -3.58 24.40
N VAL A 177 -21.63 -3.66 24.03
CA VAL A 177 -22.06 -3.45 22.65
C VAL A 177 -22.13 -1.96 22.39
N ALA A 178 -21.30 -1.48 21.47
CA ALA A 178 -21.29 -0.10 21.01
C ALA A 178 -22.18 0.05 19.77
N ALA A 179 -23.01 1.09 19.74
CA ALA A 179 -23.81 1.42 18.56
C ALA A 179 -23.96 2.93 18.43
N ALA A 180 -23.76 3.46 17.23
CA ALA A 180 -23.99 4.87 16.92
C ALA A 180 -24.48 5.06 15.49
N ALA A 181 -25.27 6.11 15.29
CA ALA A 181 -25.78 6.50 13.98
C ALA A 181 -24.92 7.59 13.37
N TYR A 182 -24.61 7.46 12.08
CA TYR A 182 -23.83 8.39 11.31
C TYR A 182 -24.55 8.78 10.02
N GLU A 183 -24.34 10.01 9.57
CA GLU A 183 -24.81 10.50 8.28
C GLU A 183 -23.71 10.30 7.22
N VAL A 184 -24.08 9.75 6.08
CA VAL A 184 -23.15 9.54 4.96
C VAL A 184 -22.76 10.89 4.35
N ALA A 185 -21.56 11.36 4.62
CA ALA A 185 -21.03 12.63 4.12
C ALA A 185 -20.32 12.50 2.77
N GLY A 186 -19.86 11.31 2.43
CA GLY A 186 -19.17 11.09 1.16
C GLY A 186 -18.99 9.61 0.83
N ILE A 187 -18.77 9.37 -0.45
CA ILE A 187 -18.56 8.04 -1.02
C ILE A 187 -17.17 8.00 -1.64
N ILE A 188 -16.40 6.96 -1.31
CA ILE A 188 -15.02 6.74 -1.75
C ILE A 188 -15.00 5.61 -2.77
N GLU A 189 -14.26 5.82 -3.88
CA GLU A 189 -14.03 4.81 -4.91
C GLU A 189 -12.52 4.65 -5.12
N THR A 190 -11.97 3.57 -4.57
CA THR A 190 -10.52 3.30 -4.63
C THR A 190 -10.10 2.61 -5.91
N GLY A 191 -11.04 1.94 -6.58
CA GLY A 191 -10.82 1.05 -7.69
C GLY A 191 -10.44 -0.38 -7.28
N ALA A 192 -10.38 -0.66 -5.97
CA ALA A 192 -10.20 -2.00 -5.42
C ALA A 192 -11.52 -2.46 -4.79
N GLU A 193 -12.21 -3.38 -5.48
CA GLU A 193 -13.55 -3.83 -5.10
C GLU A 193 -13.65 -4.30 -3.63
N GLU A 194 -12.65 -5.04 -3.14
CA GLU A 194 -12.63 -5.51 -1.76
C GLU A 194 -12.56 -4.38 -0.74
N ILE A 195 -11.85 -3.29 -1.05
CA ILE A 195 -11.80 -2.11 -0.20
C ILE A 195 -13.12 -1.36 -0.29
N ASP A 196 -13.59 -1.10 -1.50
CA ASP A 196 -14.82 -0.34 -1.75
C ASP A 196 -16.07 -1.02 -1.19
N LYS A 197 -16.03 -2.34 -1.00
CA LYS A 197 -17.11 -3.14 -0.43
C LYS A 197 -17.18 -3.09 1.10
N ASN A 198 -16.06 -2.87 1.79
CA ASN A 198 -15.97 -3.08 3.23
C ASN A 198 -15.46 -1.85 4.00
N LEU A 199 -14.99 -0.79 3.33
CA LEU A 199 -14.36 0.34 4.00
C LEU A 199 -15.37 1.37 4.48
N ALA A 200 -15.23 1.77 5.75
CA ALA A 200 -15.92 2.92 6.32
C ALA A 200 -14.94 3.78 7.15
N LEU A 201 -15.02 5.10 7.01
CA LEU A 201 -14.19 6.06 7.73
C LEU A 201 -15.05 7.00 8.57
N ILE A 202 -14.66 7.19 9.82
CA ILE A 202 -15.20 8.21 10.74
C ILE A 202 -14.03 9.02 11.31
N THR A 203 -14.31 10.10 12.02
CA THR A 203 -13.25 10.84 12.73
C THR A 203 -12.63 9.98 13.82
N LEU A 204 -11.36 10.25 14.14
CA LEU A 204 -10.66 9.54 15.22
C LEU A 204 -11.40 9.67 16.54
N LYS A 205 -11.94 10.87 16.83
CA LYS A 205 -12.72 11.13 18.02
C LYS A 205 -14.03 10.33 18.05
N ALA A 206 -14.79 10.32 16.94
CA ALA A 206 -16.01 9.52 16.85
C ALA A 206 -15.75 8.02 17.08
N ALA A 207 -14.60 7.51 16.57
CA ALA A 207 -14.20 6.13 16.82
C ALA A 207 -13.79 5.87 18.28
N GLN A 208 -13.10 6.83 18.91
CA GLN A 208 -12.76 6.74 20.34
C GLN A 208 -14.00 6.74 21.22
N ASP A 209 -14.94 7.62 20.93
CA ASP A 209 -16.20 7.71 21.68
C ASP A 209 -17.06 6.44 21.47
N LEU A 210 -17.19 5.95 20.22
CA LEU A 210 -17.93 4.72 19.92
C LEU A 210 -17.36 3.50 20.64
N LEU A 211 -16.04 3.34 20.62
CA LEU A 211 -15.37 2.13 21.11
C LEU A 211 -14.88 2.25 22.57
N VAL A 212 -15.24 3.34 23.25
CA VAL A 212 -14.84 3.61 24.67
C VAL A 212 -13.33 3.50 24.86
N LEU A 213 -12.57 4.18 24.00
CA LEU A 213 -11.11 4.09 23.98
C LEU A 213 -10.40 5.26 24.66
N ASP A 214 -11.14 6.24 25.16
CA ASP A 214 -10.58 7.51 25.64
C ASP A 214 -9.65 8.14 24.57
N SER A 215 -8.35 8.26 24.87
CA SER A 215 -7.34 8.81 23.97
C SER A 215 -6.45 7.74 23.30
N LYS A 216 -6.85 6.46 23.38
CA LYS A 216 -6.06 5.36 22.79
C LYS A 216 -6.33 5.23 21.31
N VAL A 217 -5.36 4.59 20.60
CA VAL A 217 -5.43 4.29 19.16
C VAL A 217 -4.97 2.87 18.90
N SER A 218 -5.37 2.28 17.78
CA SER A 218 -4.92 0.94 17.40
C SER A 218 -3.57 0.95 16.71
N GLU A 219 -3.32 1.98 15.88
CA GLU A 219 -2.13 2.04 15.06
C GLU A 219 -1.63 3.47 14.86
N ILE A 220 -0.32 3.61 14.64
CA ILE A 220 0.30 4.82 14.09
C ILE A 220 0.84 4.46 12.73
N VAL A 221 0.32 5.09 11.68
CA VAL A 221 0.77 4.90 10.31
C VAL A 221 1.79 5.95 9.96
N VAL A 222 2.90 5.53 9.37
CA VAL A 222 4.05 6.39 9.05
C VAL A 222 4.29 6.38 7.54
N LYS A 223 4.44 7.57 6.97
CA LYS A 223 4.85 7.80 5.60
C LYS A 223 6.30 8.26 5.56
N LEU A 224 7.08 7.68 4.66
CA LEU A 224 8.47 8.03 4.38
C LEU A 224 8.57 8.79 3.05
N GLY A 225 9.70 9.43 2.81
CA GLY A 225 9.98 10.10 1.54
C GLY A 225 10.09 9.14 0.35
N SER A 226 10.54 7.88 0.59
CA SER A 226 10.68 6.85 -0.43
C SER A 226 10.50 5.45 0.16
N LEU A 227 9.89 4.54 -0.62
CA LEU A 227 9.79 3.11 -0.26
C LEU A 227 11.16 2.43 -0.12
N ASN A 228 12.20 2.94 -0.78
CA ASN A 228 13.56 2.41 -0.67
C ASN A 228 14.15 2.57 0.75
N GLU A 229 13.65 3.53 1.52
CA GLU A 229 14.11 3.82 2.88
C GLU A 229 13.39 2.98 3.94
N VAL A 230 12.34 2.24 3.57
CA VAL A 230 11.49 1.50 4.51
C VAL A 230 12.29 0.56 5.39
N ASN A 231 13.19 -0.25 4.85
CA ASN A 231 13.98 -1.20 5.64
C ASN A 231 14.91 -0.51 6.64
N LYS A 232 15.52 0.62 6.25
CA LYS A 232 16.39 1.42 7.12
C LYS A 232 15.58 2.09 8.22
N ALA A 233 14.49 2.75 7.87
CA ALA A 233 13.62 3.44 8.80
C ALA A 233 12.96 2.47 9.81
N THR A 234 12.50 1.29 9.35
CA THR A 234 11.95 0.24 10.23
C THR A 234 12.98 -0.17 11.27
N LYS A 235 14.22 -0.48 10.89
CA LYS A 235 15.28 -0.85 11.83
C LYS A 235 15.59 0.27 12.84
N LEU A 236 15.64 1.53 12.38
CA LEU A 236 15.87 2.68 13.27
C LEU A 236 14.74 2.85 14.29
N LEU A 237 13.49 2.71 13.84
CA LEU A 237 12.32 2.79 14.70
C LEU A 237 12.27 1.64 15.70
N THR A 238 12.49 0.41 15.25
CA THR A 238 12.53 -0.78 16.11
C THR A 238 13.55 -0.65 17.23
N ASN A 239 14.74 -0.09 16.95
CA ASN A 239 15.77 0.13 17.96
C ASN A 239 15.44 1.27 18.95
N LYS A 240 14.59 2.22 18.57
CA LYS A 240 14.22 3.36 19.42
C LYS A 240 12.94 3.13 20.20
N ILE A 241 12.10 2.18 19.82
CA ILE A 241 10.81 1.89 20.45
C ILE A 241 10.94 0.66 21.35
N ASP A 242 10.19 0.61 22.42
CA ASP A 242 10.15 -0.53 23.35
C ASP A 242 9.47 -1.73 22.69
N GLN A 243 10.27 -2.68 22.22
CA GLN A 243 9.80 -3.88 21.52
C GLN A 243 9.00 -4.85 22.41
N ALA A 244 9.09 -4.72 23.73
CA ALA A 244 8.26 -5.51 24.62
C ALA A 244 6.79 -5.09 24.60
N LYS A 245 6.53 -3.80 24.27
CA LYS A 245 5.19 -3.21 24.26
C LYS A 245 4.65 -2.98 22.86
N TYR A 246 5.53 -2.69 21.89
CA TYR A 246 5.15 -2.24 20.55
C TYR A 246 5.86 -3.05 19.47
N GLU A 247 5.18 -3.30 18.40
CA GLU A 247 5.74 -3.87 17.19
C GLU A 247 5.77 -2.80 16.08
N VAL A 248 6.88 -2.77 15.34
CA VAL A 248 7.09 -1.87 14.22
C VAL A 248 7.15 -2.74 12.97
N LEU A 249 6.13 -2.63 12.14
CA LEU A 249 5.97 -3.46 10.94
C LEU A 249 6.05 -2.58 9.69
N ASN A 250 6.80 -3.02 8.71
CA ASN A 250 6.78 -2.41 7.38
C ASN A 250 5.64 -2.99 6.53
N TRP A 251 5.32 -2.32 5.43
CA TRP A 251 4.21 -2.70 4.56
C TRP A 251 4.29 -4.16 4.04
N LYS A 252 5.52 -4.72 3.89
CA LYS A 252 5.73 -6.10 3.44
C LYS A 252 5.31 -7.12 4.50
N GLU A 253 5.46 -6.74 5.77
CA GLU A 253 5.06 -7.56 6.92
C GLU A 253 3.56 -7.40 7.23
N ILE A 254 3.00 -6.22 6.94
CA ILE A 254 1.57 -5.93 7.09
C ILE A 254 0.75 -6.65 6.01
N SER A 255 1.26 -6.68 4.79
CA SER A 255 0.59 -7.29 3.63
C SER A 255 1.52 -8.25 2.89
N PRO A 256 1.82 -9.41 3.51
CA PRO A 256 2.73 -10.39 2.94
C PRO A 256 2.23 -10.96 1.60
N GLN A 257 0.91 -11.01 1.38
CA GLN A 257 0.34 -11.50 0.13
C GLN A 257 0.71 -10.60 -1.05
N VAL A 258 0.58 -9.27 -0.89
CA VAL A 258 0.95 -8.30 -1.94
C VAL A 258 2.45 -8.34 -2.20
N TYR A 259 3.26 -8.42 -1.13
CA TYR A 259 4.70 -8.53 -1.28
C TYR A 259 5.13 -9.83 -1.99
N GLN A 260 4.52 -10.97 -1.65
CA GLN A 260 4.77 -12.25 -2.32
C GLN A 260 4.37 -12.18 -3.79
N TRP A 261 3.23 -11.56 -4.10
CA TRP A 261 2.80 -11.39 -5.49
C TRP A 261 3.84 -10.62 -6.32
N LEU A 262 4.36 -9.50 -5.80
CA LEU A 262 5.45 -8.74 -6.45
C LEU A 262 6.73 -9.56 -6.61
N GLN A 263 7.06 -10.42 -5.64
CA GLN A 263 8.20 -11.32 -5.76
C GLN A 263 7.99 -12.38 -6.84
N PHE A 264 6.79 -12.97 -6.94
CA PHE A 264 6.47 -13.91 -8.02
C PHE A 264 6.57 -13.26 -9.38
N ASP A 265 6.06 -12.04 -9.54
CA ASP A 265 6.15 -11.30 -10.80
C ASP A 265 7.62 -11.06 -11.20
N ALA A 266 8.46 -10.67 -10.26
CA ALA A 266 9.90 -10.50 -10.49
C ALA A 266 10.59 -11.80 -10.93
N VAL A 267 10.27 -12.94 -10.32
CA VAL A 267 10.81 -14.25 -10.70
C VAL A 267 10.32 -14.64 -12.10
N PHE A 268 9.03 -14.50 -12.36
CA PHE A 268 8.44 -14.82 -13.66
C PHE A 268 9.04 -13.96 -14.78
N THR A 269 9.21 -12.68 -14.54
CA THR A 269 9.87 -11.76 -15.47
C THR A 269 11.31 -12.19 -15.76
N ASN A 270 12.09 -12.62 -14.75
CA ASN A 270 13.45 -13.10 -14.97
C ASN A 270 13.48 -14.39 -15.80
N ILE A 271 12.52 -15.28 -15.66
CA ILE A 271 12.37 -16.48 -16.50
C ILE A 271 12.11 -16.08 -17.96
N ILE A 272 11.17 -15.15 -18.19
CA ILE A 272 10.89 -14.64 -19.54
C ILE A 272 12.14 -14.02 -20.15
N LEU A 273 12.86 -13.17 -19.41
CA LEU A 273 14.09 -12.57 -19.88
C LEU A 273 15.14 -13.61 -20.27
N PHE A 274 15.27 -14.69 -19.49
CA PHE A 274 16.18 -15.79 -19.77
C PHE A 274 15.79 -16.54 -21.05
N VAL A 275 14.51 -16.83 -21.26
CA VAL A 275 14.00 -17.45 -22.50
C VAL A 275 14.29 -16.56 -23.72
N VAL A 276 14.01 -15.26 -23.62
CA VAL A 276 14.30 -14.31 -24.70
C VAL A 276 15.80 -14.27 -25.00
N LEU A 277 16.64 -14.29 -23.97
CA LEU A 277 18.10 -14.34 -24.14
C LEU A 277 18.54 -15.60 -24.92
N ILE A 278 17.98 -16.76 -24.60
CA ILE A 278 18.27 -18.02 -25.33
C ILE A 278 17.86 -17.90 -26.81
N VAL A 279 16.68 -17.35 -27.08
CA VAL A 279 16.17 -17.18 -28.46
C VAL A 279 17.10 -16.25 -29.26
N VAL A 280 17.51 -15.13 -28.68
CA VAL A 280 18.46 -14.18 -29.31
C VAL A 280 19.81 -14.86 -29.52
N ALA A 281 20.34 -15.57 -28.52
CA ALA A 281 21.60 -16.28 -28.62
C ALA A 281 21.59 -17.36 -29.73
N THR A 282 20.47 -18.10 -29.85
CA THR A 282 20.29 -19.10 -30.90
C THR A 282 20.26 -18.46 -32.30
N GLY A 283 19.60 -17.31 -32.44
CA GLY A 283 19.57 -16.54 -33.68
C GLY A 283 20.98 -16.06 -34.10
N ILE A 284 21.76 -15.57 -33.14
CA ILE A 284 23.15 -15.16 -33.35
C ILE A 284 24.01 -16.37 -33.76
N LEU A 285 23.89 -17.50 -33.05
CA LEU A 285 24.63 -18.71 -33.31
C LEU A 285 24.34 -19.23 -34.73
N ASN A 286 23.09 -19.27 -35.15
CA ASN A 286 22.68 -19.68 -36.50
C ASN A 286 23.33 -18.77 -37.57
N THR A 287 23.38 -17.46 -37.32
CA THR A 287 23.99 -16.50 -38.26
C THR A 287 25.53 -16.67 -38.34
N ILE A 288 26.17 -17.07 -37.24
CA ILE A 288 27.61 -17.31 -37.22
C ILE A 288 27.97 -18.63 -37.93
N LEU A 289 27.13 -19.66 -37.79
CA LEU A 289 27.35 -20.98 -38.39
C LEU A 289 27.08 -21.01 -39.91
N MET A 290 26.29 -20.11 -40.43
CA MET A 290 26.08 -19.90 -41.86
C MET A 290 27.23 -19.09 -42.52
#